data_a96bb4d70c9d6dfbfe086b687d85cfa2
#
_entry.id   a96bb4d70c9d6dfbfe086b687d85cfa2
#
_cell.length_a   1.000
_cell.length_b   1.000
_cell.length_c   1.000
_cell.angle_alpha   90.00
_cell.angle_beta   90.00
_cell.angle_gamma   90.00
#
_symmetry.space_group_name_H-M   'P 1'
#
loop_
_entity.id
_entity.type
_entity.pdbx_description
1 polymer ?
#
loop_
_entity_poly.entity_id
_entity_poly.type
_entity_poly.pdbx_seq_one_letter_code
_entity_poly.pdbx_strand_id
1 'polypeptide(L)'
;MINTHFSQEILVFNGLTAPETGLLAGYSAVINYYELKVPLPSKLCIISARNRKYATEGWMVFGPTYQPDETLLAHLTFALKYEGVNLLLFKKLFEKVGPEEITAIIKTEPTGQYTRKIWFLYEWLMQEKLPIPDLTFKNFIPVIDETLQYASGKDINSPRHRIRNNLPGTINFCPLIHKTAKLESYIQENLSEKTNAVIKGVHKDILLRTSAFLLLKDSKASFTIEGETPTQNRAIRWGKAIGQAGSKLLSKEELLRLQQVVIENSRFVTMGFRTEGDFVGEHDRSTGEPIPEHISARWQDLETLSAGLLQTASLLENVQFHPVLTAAKIAFGFVFMHPFVDGNGRIHRYLIHHLLAKMNY
;
A
#
# COMPACT_ATOMS: atom_id res chain seq x y z
N MET A 1 31.08 -10.34 -6.16
CA MET A 1 31.28 -10.33 -7.63
C MET A 1 30.39 -9.21 -8.15
N ILE A 2 30.93 -8.27 -8.90
CA ILE A 2 30.13 -7.19 -9.52
C ILE A 2 29.35 -7.85 -10.66
N ASN A 3 28.02 -7.81 -10.61
CA ASN A 3 27.17 -8.28 -11.69
C ASN A 3 27.43 -7.41 -12.94
N THR A 4 27.89 -7.99 -14.02
CA THR A 4 28.20 -7.28 -15.27
C THR A 4 27.02 -7.27 -16.25
N HIS A 5 26.00 -8.06 -16.00
CA HIS A 5 24.79 -8.19 -16.84
C HIS A 5 23.53 -8.08 -16.00
N PHE A 6 22.51 -7.39 -16.52
CA PHE A 6 21.19 -7.32 -15.89
C PHE A 6 20.47 -8.66 -15.96
N SER A 7 20.47 -9.29 -17.14
CA SER A 7 19.76 -10.55 -17.40
C SER A 7 20.61 -11.75 -17.00
N GLN A 8 20.73 -12.00 -15.70
CA GLN A 8 21.40 -13.20 -15.21
C GLN A 8 20.50 -14.44 -15.38
N GLU A 9 21.08 -15.54 -15.88
CA GLU A 9 20.37 -16.83 -15.95
C GLU A 9 20.28 -17.47 -14.56
N ILE A 10 19.08 -17.88 -14.18
CA ILE A 10 18.80 -18.46 -12.86
C ILE A 10 17.80 -19.63 -12.94
N LEU A 11 17.86 -20.49 -11.93
CA LEU A 11 16.82 -21.43 -11.56
C LEU A 11 16.28 -21.13 -10.15
N VAL A 12 17.13 -20.52 -9.30
CA VAL A 12 16.75 -20.10 -7.93
C VAL A 12 17.16 -18.65 -7.76
N PHE A 13 16.26 -17.83 -7.21
CA PHE A 13 16.50 -16.43 -6.89
C PHE A 13 15.97 -16.10 -5.49
N ASN A 14 16.86 -15.64 -4.59
CA ASN A 14 16.54 -15.30 -3.21
C ASN A 14 15.72 -16.40 -2.48
N GLY A 15 16.10 -17.66 -2.66
CA GLY A 15 15.43 -18.82 -2.05
C GLY A 15 14.16 -19.30 -2.76
N LEU A 16 13.71 -18.62 -3.80
CA LEU A 16 12.53 -18.98 -4.59
C LEU A 16 12.94 -19.72 -5.86
N THR A 17 12.48 -20.95 -6.03
CA THR A 17 12.73 -21.75 -7.24
C THR A 17 11.82 -21.29 -8.38
N ALA A 18 12.41 -20.95 -9.52
CA ALA A 18 11.67 -20.63 -10.73
C ALA A 18 11.07 -21.91 -11.34
N PRO A 19 9.95 -21.80 -12.08
CA PRO A 19 9.32 -22.96 -12.72
C PRO A 19 10.18 -23.58 -13.83
N GLU A 20 11.14 -22.86 -14.36
CA GLU A 20 12.16 -23.30 -15.31
C GLU A 20 13.35 -22.34 -15.30
N THR A 21 14.50 -22.76 -15.82
CA THR A 21 15.67 -21.90 -16.01
C THR A 21 15.33 -20.76 -16.97
N GLY A 22 15.75 -19.54 -16.62
CA GLY A 22 15.53 -18.36 -17.44
C GLY A 22 16.36 -17.16 -17.00
N LEU A 23 16.35 -16.13 -17.83
CA LEU A 23 17.04 -14.86 -17.60
C LEU A 23 16.17 -13.94 -16.76
N LEU A 24 16.71 -13.35 -15.68
CA LEU A 24 15.99 -12.35 -14.90
C LEU A 24 15.60 -11.15 -15.77
N ALA A 25 14.38 -10.62 -15.56
CA ALA A 25 13.86 -9.46 -16.28
C ALA A 25 13.12 -8.50 -15.35
N GLY A 26 12.97 -7.25 -15.78
CA GLY A 26 12.22 -6.25 -15.05
C GLY A 26 12.78 -5.97 -13.67
N TYR A 27 11.91 -5.88 -12.66
CA TYR A 27 12.33 -5.61 -11.28
C TYR A 27 13.26 -6.69 -10.71
N SER A 28 13.08 -7.95 -11.09
CA SER A 28 13.95 -9.04 -10.62
C SER A 28 15.40 -8.83 -11.05
N ALA A 29 15.62 -8.42 -12.30
CA ALA A 29 16.94 -8.10 -12.83
C ALA A 29 17.54 -6.86 -12.15
N VAL A 30 16.73 -5.79 -11.95
CA VAL A 30 17.17 -4.55 -11.28
C VAL A 30 17.56 -4.82 -9.83
N ILE A 31 16.76 -5.59 -9.08
CA ILE A 31 17.06 -5.99 -7.70
C ILE A 31 18.40 -6.73 -7.64
N ASN A 32 18.60 -7.70 -8.54
CA ASN A 32 19.81 -8.51 -8.59
C ASN A 32 21.05 -7.68 -8.97
N TYR A 33 20.94 -6.86 -10.00
CA TYR A 33 22.07 -6.07 -10.53
C TYR A 33 22.59 -5.04 -9.52
N TYR A 34 21.67 -4.30 -8.89
CA TYR A 34 22.03 -3.26 -7.91
C TYR A 34 22.08 -3.78 -6.46
N GLU A 35 21.85 -5.06 -6.24
CA GLU A 35 21.79 -5.68 -4.89
C GLU A 35 20.83 -4.92 -3.95
N LEU A 36 19.65 -4.56 -4.46
CA LEU A 36 18.70 -3.76 -3.71
C LEU A 36 18.10 -4.56 -2.55
N LYS A 37 18.21 -4.00 -1.35
CA LYS A 37 17.57 -4.55 -0.14
C LYS A 37 16.13 -4.07 -0.05
N VAL A 38 15.24 -4.74 -0.75
CA VAL A 38 13.80 -4.47 -0.79
C VAL A 38 13.01 -5.78 -0.66
N PRO A 39 11.78 -5.75 -0.15
CA PRO A 39 10.88 -6.89 -0.26
C PRO A 39 10.73 -7.28 -1.74
N LEU A 40 10.75 -8.58 -2.01
CA LEU A 40 10.56 -9.07 -3.38
C LEU A 40 9.16 -8.74 -3.87
N PRO A 41 9.00 -8.40 -5.16
CA PRO A 41 7.68 -8.33 -5.78
C PRO A 41 6.89 -9.64 -5.59
N SER A 42 5.57 -9.55 -5.52
CA SER A 42 4.71 -10.73 -5.38
C SER A 42 4.88 -11.76 -6.50
N LYS A 43 5.34 -11.30 -7.66
CA LYS A 43 5.77 -12.14 -8.78
C LYS A 43 7.09 -11.64 -9.33
N LEU A 44 8.02 -12.56 -9.48
CA LEU A 44 9.30 -12.33 -10.13
C LEU A 44 9.19 -12.62 -11.62
N CYS A 45 10.02 -11.98 -12.45
CA CYS A 45 9.97 -12.14 -13.90
C CYS A 45 11.21 -12.82 -14.44
N ILE A 46 11.01 -13.81 -15.30
CA ILE A 46 12.08 -14.45 -16.10
C ILE A 46 11.69 -14.52 -17.58
N ILE A 47 12.72 -14.50 -18.43
CA ILE A 47 12.65 -14.82 -19.86
C ILE A 47 13.11 -16.24 -20.05
N SER A 48 12.21 -17.10 -20.49
CA SER A 48 12.49 -18.49 -20.84
C SER A 48 12.97 -18.62 -22.29
N ALA A 49 13.77 -19.65 -22.56
CA ALA A 49 14.11 -20.02 -23.94
C ALA A 49 12.91 -20.49 -24.76
N ARG A 50 11.80 -20.85 -24.12
CA ARG A 50 10.58 -21.33 -24.76
C ARG A 50 9.64 -20.16 -25.09
N ASN A 51 9.11 -20.14 -26.31
CA ASN A 51 8.19 -19.07 -26.74
C ASN A 51 6.77 -19.24 -26.16
N ARG A 52 6.63 -19.04 -24.86
CA ARG A 52 5.35 -19.06 -24.15
C ARG A 52 5.33 -18.00 -23.06
N LYS A 53 4.12 -17.56 -22.69
CA LYS A 53 3.87 -16.61 -21.58
C LYS A 53 2.88 -17.24 -20.62
N TYR A 54 3.24 -17.35 -19.34
CA TYR A 54 2.36 -17.83 -18.27
C TYR A 54 2.77 -17.28 -16.92
N ALA A 55 1.91 -17.44 -15.91
CA ALA A 55 2.19 -17.06 -14.54
C ALA A 55 1.92 -18.23 -13.59
N THR A 56 2.74 -18.32 -12.56
CA THR A 56 2.54 -19.14 -11.37
C THR A 56 2.22 -18.26 -10.17
N GLU A 57 2.19 -18.81 -8.97
CA GLU A 57 1.97 -18.06 -7.74
C GLU A 57 3.05 -16.98 -7.52
N GLY A 58 4.34 -17.32 -7.69
CA GLY A 58 5.48 -16.44 -7.44
C GLY A 58 6.22 -15.95 -8.70
N TRP A 59 5.82 -16.34 -9.91
CA TRP A 59 6.58 -16.05 -11.13
C TRP A 59 5.72 -15.66 -12.30
N MET A 60 6.23 -14.77 -13.14
CA MET A 60 5.80 -14.51 -14.51
C MET A 60 6.89 -14.95 -15.47
N VAL A 61 6.56 -15.87 -16.37
CA VAL A 61 7.47 -16.42 -17.39
C VAL A 61 7.09 -15.84 -18.74
N PHE A 62 8.07 -15.28 -19.42
CA PHE A 62 7.93 -14.67 -20.74
C PHE A 62 8.81 -15.41 -21.75
N GLY A 63 8.42 -15.40 -23.01
CA GLY A 63 9.24 -15.96 -24.10
C GLY A 63 10.36 -15.00 -24.55
N PRO A 64 11.28 -15.46 -25.44
CA PRO A 64 12.46 -14.69 -25.86
C PRO A 64 12.13 -13.36 -26.53
N THR A 65 10.97 -13.23 -27.18
CA THR A 65 10.52 -11.99 -27.84
C THR A 65 10.24 -10.83 -26.87
N TYR A 66 10.17 -11.12 -25.57
CA TYR A 66 9.97 -10.13 -24.51
C TYR A 66 11.28 -9.71 -23.83
N GLN A 67 12.41 -10.30 -24.21
CA GLN A 67 13.69 -10.01 -23.55
C GLN A 67 14.04 -8.53 -23.68
N PRO A 68 14.25 -7.81 -22.55
CA PRO A 68 14.73 -6.43 -22.58
C PRO A 68 16.22 -6.40 -22.95
N ASP A 69 16.66 -5.29 -23.53
CA ASP A 69 18.06 -5.00 -23.69
C ASP A 69 18.79 -4.91 -22.34
N GLU A 70 20.09 -5.12 -22.33
CA GLU A 70 20.97 -5.12 -21.15
C GLU A 70 21.20 -3.68 -20.62
N THR A 71 20.13 -2.92 -20.40
CA THR A 71 20.17 -1.55 -19.89
C THR A 71 19.15 -1.33 -18.76
N LEU A 72 19.43 -0.42 -17.85
CA LEU A 72 18.50 -0.05 -16.78
C LEU A 72 17.18 0.45 -17.36
N LEU A 73 17.21 1.29 -18.40
CA LEU A 73 15.99 1.81 -19.03
C LEU A 73 15.12 0.69 -19.61
N ALA A 74 15.72 -0.31 -20.27
CA ALA A 74 14.95 -1.41 -20.86
C ALA A 74 14.29 -2.29 -19.79
N HIS A 75 15.00 -2.60 -18.69
CA HIS A 75 14.43 -3.36 -17.58
C HIS A 75 13.36 -2.56 -16.80
N LEU A 76 13.53 -1.26 -16.58
CA LEU A 76 12.49 -0.42 -15.98
C LEU A 76 11.26 -0.26 -16.90
N THR A 77 11.49 -0.17 -18.21
CA THR A 77 10.40 -0.16 -19.22
C THR A 77 9.61 -1.47 -19.17
N PHE A 78 10.30 -2.61 -19.15
CA PHE A 78 9.68 -3.92 -18.99
C PHE A 78 8.84 -3.98 -17.70
N ALA A 79 9.43 -3.57 -16.57
CA ALA A 79 8.76 -3.58 -15.27
C ALA A 79 7.51 -2.70 -15.26
N LEU A 80 7.59 -1.45 -15.70
CA LEU A 80 6.45 -0.55 -15.78
C LEU A 80 5.34 -1.06 -16.71
N LYS A 81 5.69 -1.81 -17.76
CA LYS A 81 4.75 -2.37 -18.73
C LYS A 81 4.06 -3.65 -18.24
N TYR A 82 4.73 -4.50 -17.49
CA TYR A 82 4.24 -5.84 -17.15
C TYR A 82 4.04 -6.09 -15.65
N GLU A 83 4.76 -5.36 -14.80
CA GLU A 83 4.73 -5.53 -13.34
C GLU A 83 4.03 -4.35 -12.64
N GLY A 84 3.90 -3.19 -13.31
CA GLY A 84 3.33 -1.98 -12.74
C GLY A 84 4.35 -1.14 -11.94
N VAL A 85 3.87 -0.14 -11.21
CA VAL A 85 4.71 0.75 -10.40
C VAL A 85 5.01 0.12 -9.04
N ASN A 86 6.29 0.12 -8.63
CA ASN A 86 6.73 -0.24 -7.28
C ASN A 86 7.49 0.93 -6.66
N LEU A 87 6.82 1.74 -5.86
CA LEU A 87 7.37 2.99 -5.32
C LEU A 87 8.58 2.77 -4.42
N LEU A 88 8.57 1.71 -3.58
CA LEU A 88 9.69 1.39 -2.70
C LEU A 88 10.94 0.99 -3.49
N LEU A 89 10.76 0.15 -4.50
CA LEU A 89 11.86 -0.26 -5.38
C LEU A 89 12.44 0.94 -6.12
N PHE A 90 11.58 1.80 -6.71
CA PHE A 90 12.05 3.03 -7.35
C PHE A 90 12.79 3.94 -6.38
N LYS A 91 12.28 4.15 -5.17
CA LYS A 91 12.96 4.96 -4.15
C LYS A 91 14.36 4.42 -3.85
N LYS A 92 14.47 3.12 -3.58
CA LYS A 92 15.75 2.47 -3.26
C LYS A 92 16.71 2.44 -4.46
N LEU A 93 16.19 2.26 -5.66
CA LEU A 93 16.98 2.35 -6.88
C LEU A 93 17.54 3.77 -7.07
N PHE A 94 16.70 4.79 -6.95
CA PHE A 94 17.12 6.18 -7.11
C PHE A 94 18.14 6.63 -6.06
N GLU A 95 18.00 6.16 -4.81
CA GLU A 95 19.01 6.35 -3.76
C GLU A 95 20.35 5.69 -4.12
N LYS A 96 20.32 4.56 -4.85
CA LYS A 96 21.53 3.79 -5.21
C LYS A 96 22.25 4.37 -6.42
N VAL A 97 21.51 4.78 -7.46
CA VAL A 97 22.12 5.21 -8.74
C VAL A 97 22.37 6.71 -8.81
N GLY A 98 21.61 7.53 -8.07
CA GLY A 98 21.76 8.99 -8.02
C GLY A 98 21.16 9.74 -9.22
N PRO A 99 21.15 11.09 -9.15
CA PRO A 99 20.51 11.95 -10.14
C PRO A 99 21.20 11.97 -11.49
N GLU A 100 22.52 11.79 -11.55
CA GLU A 100 23.30 11.85 -12.79
C GLU A 100 22.93 10.71 -13.74
N GLU A 101 22.88 9.46 -13.22
CA GLU A 101 22.53 8.28 -14.02
C GLU A 101 21.08 8.36 -14.51
N ILE A 102 20.15 8.76 -13.64
CA ILE A 102 18.74 8.93 -14.02
C ILE A 102 18.60 10.05 -15.07
N THR A 103 19.32 11.17 -14.92
CA THR A 103 19.34 12.24 -15.91
C THR A 103 19.86 11.76 -17.26
N ALA A 104 20.92 10.96 -17.28
CA ALA A 104 21.48 10.38 -18.50
C ALA A 104 20.46 9.47 -19.19
N ILE A 105 19.80 8.58 -18.45
CA ILE A 105 18.74 7.70 -18.95
C ILE A 105 17.60 8.52 -19.58
N ILE A 106 17.11 9.56 -18.90
CA ILE A 106 16.01 10.37 -19.40
C ILE A 106 16.39 11.11 -20.68
N LYS A 107 17.63 11.58 -20.78
CA LYS A 107 18.14 12.27 -21.98
C LYS A 107 18.24 11.37 -23.23
N THR A 108 18.29 10.05 -23.07
CA THR A 108 18.31 9.14 -24.25
C THR A 108 16.98 9.15 -25.01
N GLU A 109 15.86 9.24 -24.29
CA GLU A 109 14.51 9.21 -24.87
C GLU A 109 13.54 10.09 -24.03
N PRO A 110 13.72 11.44 -24.00
CA PRO A 110 13.00 12.30 -23.07
C PRO A 110 11.48 12.35 -23.30
N THR A 111 11.02 11.99 -24.50
CA THR A 111 9.60 11.96 -24.87
C THR A 111 8.94 10.58 -24.72
N GLY A 112 9.74 9.55 -24.47
CA GLY A 112 9.28 8.19 -24.27
C GLY A 112 8.30 8.06 -23.10
N GLN A 113 7.26 7.25 -23.29
CA GLN A 113 6.22 7.15 -22.24
C GLN A 113 6.77 6.61 -20.92
N TYR A 114 7.64 5.61 -20.94
CA TYR A 114 8.21 5.02 -19.72
C TYR A 114 9.30 5.90 -19.13
N THR A 115 10.09 6.54 -19.95
CA THR A 115 11.12 7.52 -19.54
C THR A 115 10.50 8.69 -18.79
N ARG A 116 9.36 9.21 -19.27
CA ARG A 116 8.60 10.26 -18.57
C ARG A 116 8.03 9.79 -17.24
N LYS A 117 7.58 8.53 -17.14
CA LYS A 117 7.15 7.94 -15.86
C LYS A 117 8.31 7.85 -14.87
N ILE A 118 9.48 7.39 -15.31
CA ILE A 118 10.68 7.29 -14.49
C ILE A 118 11.11 8.68 -14.01
N TRP A 119 11.12 9.68 -14.89
CA TRP A 119 11.44 11.07 -14.56
C TRP A 119 10.48 11.65 -13.51
N PHE A 120 9.18 11.51 -13.74
CA PHE A 120 8.17 11.96 -12.79
C PHE A 120 8.33 11.26 -11.42
N LEU A 121 8.50 9.94 -11.42
CA LEU A 121 8.68 9.16 -10.19
C LEU A 121 9.94 9.56 -9.44
N TYR A 122 11.03 9.87 -10.15
CA TYR A 122 12.25 10.37 -9.52
C TYR A 122 11.97 11.69 -8.78
N GLU A 123 11.49 12.71 -9.47
CA GLU A 123 11.25 14.02 -8.85
C GLU A 123 10.17 13.95 -7.74
N TRP A 124 9.17 13.07 -7.90
CA TRP A 124 8.14 12.87 -6.89
C TRP A 124 8.66 12.13 -5.65
N LEU A 125 9.49 11.10 -5.80
CA LEU A 125 10.01 10.30 -4.69
C LEU A 125 11.20 10.96 -3.98
N MET A 126 12.08 11.60 -4.74
CA MET A 126 13.30 12.20 -4.20
C MET A 126 13.10 13.65 -3.77
N GLN A 127 11.99 14.29 -4.20
CA GLN A 127 11.71 15.72 -3.96
C GLN A 127 12.84 16.61 -4.48
N GLU A 128 13.50 16.17 -5.53
CA GLU A 128 14.63 16.83 -6.18
C GLU A 128 14.35 16.99 -7.67
N LYS A 129 14.56 18.19 -8.20
CA LYS A 129 14.33 18.52 -9.61
C LYS A 129 15.58 18.20 -10.44
N LEU A 130 15.42 17.37 -11.48
CA LEU A 130 16.52 17.07 -12.40
C LEU A 130 16.80 18.22 -13.37
N PRO A 131 18.07 18.40 -13.83
CA PRO A 131 18.46 19.44 -14.77
C PRO A 131 18.04 19.08 -16.22
N ILE A 132 16.74 18.92 -16.43
CA ILE A 132 16.12 18.57 -17.71
C ILE A 132 15.07 19.64 -18.01
N PRO A 133 15.00 20.18 -19.24
CA PRO A 133 14.00 21.17 -19.62
C PRO A 133 12.60 20.56 -19.64
N ASP A 134 11.60 21.39 -19.33
CA ASP A 134 10.19 20.99 -19.34
C ASP A 134 9.74 20.58 -20.76
N LEU A 135 8.91 19.55 -20.85
CA LEU A 135 8.33 19.08 -22.10
C LEU A 135 7.18 20.02 -22.56
N THR A 136 7.09 20.26 -23.86
CA THR A 136 6.17 21.24 -24.41
C THR A 136 5.01 20.68 -25.26
N PHE A 137 5.04 19.38 -25.62
CA PHE A 137 3.98 18.76 -26.43
C PHE A 137 2.69 18.49 -25.60
N LYS A 138 1.57 18.23 -26.29
CA LYS A 138 0.24 18.22 -25.65
C LYS A 138 -0.14 16.90 -24.98
N ASN A 139 0.47 15.77 -25.33
CA ASN A 139 0.05 14.45 -24.87
C ASN A 139 0.50 14.14 -23.42
N PHE A 140 -0.46 13.92 -22.53
CA PHE A 140 -0.23 13.45 -21.16
C PHE A 140 -0.50 11.96 -21.04
N ILE A 141 0.31 11.24 -20.26
CA ILE A 141 0.13 9.81 -19.97
C ILE A 141 -0.01 9.59 -18.46
N PRO A 142 -0.76 8.57 -18.01
CA PRO A 142 -0.89 8.25 -16.58
C PRO A 142 0.41 7.63 -16.03
N VAL A 143 0.69 7.85 -14.74
CA VAL A 143 1.78 7.18 -14.03
C VAL A 143 1.46 5.69 -13.91
N ILE A 144 0.29 5.39 -13.32
CA ILE A 144 -0.20 4.02 -13.12
C ILE A 144 -0.95 3.56 -14.36
N ASP A 145 -0.65 2.34 -14.79
CA ASP A 145 -1.46 1.61 -15.75
C ASP A 145 -2.65 0.98 -14.99
N GLU A 146 -3.85 1.47 -15.31
CA GLU A 146 -5.09 1.02 -14.66
C GLU A 146 -5.50 -0.41 -15.03
N THR A 147 -4.85 -1.03 -16.00
CA THR A 147 -5.03 -2.45 -16.27
C THR A 147 -4.29 -3.34 -15.28
N LEU A 148 -3.25 -2.80 -14.63
CA LEU A 148 -2.40 -3.52 -13.68
C LEU A 148 -2.70 -3.18 -12.22
N GLN A 149 -3.02 -1.90 -11.94
CA GLN A 149 -3.15 -1.38 -10.57
C GLN A 149 -4.34 -0.43 -10.46
N TYR A 150 -4.87 -0.28 -9.24
CA TYR A 150 -5.90 0.71 -8.96
C TYR A 150 -5.29 2.10 -8.83
N ALA A 151 -5.77 3.04 -9.63
CA ALA A 151 -5.35 4.45 -9.64
C ALA A 151 -6.40 5.36 -8.99
N SER A 152 -5.99 6.57 -8.58
CA SER A 152 -6.97 7.58 -8.17
C SER A 152 -7.81 7.99 -9.38
N GLY A 153 -9.11 8.14 -9.19
CA GLY A 153 -10.01 8.56 -10.28
C GLY A 153 -9.86 10.05 -10.70
N LYS A 154 -8.96 10.80 -10.05
CA LYS A 154 -8.72 12.22 -10.34
C LYS A 154 -7.24 12.45 -10.63
N ASP A 155 -6.97 12.76 -11.86
CA ASP A 155 -5.62 13.01 -12.36
C ASP A 155 -5.18 14.45 -12.06
N ILE A 156 -3.97 14.61 -11.55
CA ILE A 156 -3.31 15.91 -11.43
C ILE A 156 -2.22 15.98 -12.48
N ASN A 157 -2.36 16.92 -13.41
CA ASN A 157 -1.38 17.08 -14.47
C ASN A 157 -0.06 17.62 -13.94
N SER A 158 1.03 16.98 -14.33
CA SER A 158 2.39 17.49 -14.23
C SER A 158 2.85 17.98 -15.61
N PRO A 159 2.77 19.29 -15.89
CA PRO A 159 3.11 19.84 -17.20
C PRO A 159 4.56 19.60 -17.60
N ARG A 160 5.48 19.66 -16.62
CA ARG A 160 6.91 19.44 -16.81
C ARG A 160 7.21 18.08 -17.46
N HIS A 161 6.59 17.01 -16.95
CA HIS A 161 6.82 15.64 -17.40
C HIS A 161 5.82 15.18 -18.44
N ARG A 162 4.77 15.96 -18.71
CA ARG A 162 3.58 15.55 -19.48
C ARG A 162 2.96 14.25 -18.93
N ILE A 163 2.84 14.20 -17.60
CA ILE A 163 2.30 13.08 -16.84
C ILE A 163 0.98 13.49 -16.19
N ARG A 164 0.00 12.60 -16.22
CA ARG A 164 -1.18 12.64 -15.34
C ARG A 164 -0.83 11.84 -14.08
N ASN A 165 -0.68 12.54 -12.96
CA ASN A 165 -0.46 11.90 -11.67
C ASN A 165 -1.78 11.31 -11.19
N ASN A 166 -1.96 10.02 -11.39
CA ASN A 166 -3.08 9.22 -10.92
C ASN A 166 -2.68 8.30 -9.75
N LEU A 167 -1.64 8.65 -9.00
CA LEU A 167 -1.23 7.92 -7.80
C LEU A 167 -2.32 8.03 -6.71
N PRO A 168 -2.73 6.90 -6.10
CA PRO A 168 -3.81 6.88 -5.11
C PRO A 168 -3.29 7.17 -3.69
N GLY A 169 -2.50 8.22 -3.53
CA GLY A 169 -1.93 8.63 -2.24
C GLY A 169 -0.99 9.82 -2.35
N THR A 170 -0.35 10.14 -1.23
CA THR A 170 0.63 11.22 -1.09
C THR A 170 2.06 10.67 -1.05
N ILE A 171 3.06 11.56 -1.13
CA ILE A 171 4.47 11.16 -1.04
C ILE A 171 4.78 10.43 0.28
N ASN A 172 4.10 10.76 1.36
CA ASN A 172 4.32 10.19 2.68
C ASN A 172 3.51 8.90 2.93
N PHE A 173 2.49 8.62 2.09
CA PHE A 173 1.70 7.41 2.21
C PHE A 173 0.97 7.10 0.89
N CYS A 174 1.49 6.17 0.11
CA CYS A 174 0.92 5.77 -1.18
C CYS A 174 1.03 4.26 -1.43
N PRO A 175 0.36 3.40 -0.65
CA PRO A 175 0.29 1.98 -0.96
C PRO A 175 -0.43 1.74 -2.28
N LEU A 176 0.15 0.92 -3.16
CA LEU A 176 -0.44 0.54 -4.44
C LEU A 176 -1.07 -0.84 -4.35
N ILE A 177 -2.20 -1.02 -5.00
CA ILE A 177 -2.94 -2.29 -5.02
C ILE A 177 -2.97 -2.79 -6.46
N HIS A 178 -2.46 -4.02 -6.68
CA HIS A 178 -2.54 -4.69 -7.97
C HIS A 178 -3.94 -5.25 -8.22
N LYS A 179 -4.38 -5.17 -9.45
CA LYS A 179 -5.60 -5.82 -9.90
C LYS A 179 -5.38 -7.33 -10.04
N THR A 180 -6.25 -8.10 -9.43
CA THR A 180 -6.28 -9.55 -9.58
C THR A 180 -7.69 -9.99 -9.94
N ALA A 181 -7.83 -11.08 -10.71
CA ALA A 181 -9.15 -11.61 -11.07
C ALA A 181 -10.04 -11.87 -9.85
N LYS A 182 -9.44 -12.36 -8.74
CA LYS A 182 -10.15 -12.59 -7.49
C LYS A 182 -10.68 -11.29 -6.88
N LEU A 183 -9.84 -10.24 -6.82
CA LEU A 183 -10.23 -8.95 -6.26
C LEU A 183 -11.29 -8.27 -7.13
N GLU A 184 -11.14 -8.29 -8.44
CA GLU A 184 -12.12 -7.78 -9.39
C GLU A 184 -13.47 -8.48 -9.24
N SER A 185 -13.50 -9.81 -9.05
CA SER A 185 -14.76 -10.53 -8.85
C SER A 185 -15.48 -10.09 -7.58
N TYR A 186 -14.78 -9.89 -6.46
CA TYR A 186 -15.38 -9.37 -5.22
C TYR A 186 -15.90 -7.93 -5.36
N ILE A 187 -15.18 -7.08 -6.09
CA ILE A 187 -15.63 -5.70 -6.35
C ILE A 187 -16.92 -5.69 -7.17
N GLN A 188 -17.00 -6.57 -8.19
CA GLN A 188 -18.17 -6.70 -9.05
C GLN A 188 -19.41 -7.25 -8.32
N GLU A 189 -19.23 -7.97 -7.21
CA GLU A 189 -20.35 -8.52 -6.43
C GLU A 189 -21.27 -7.45 -5.83
N ASN A 190 -20.78 -6.21 -5.68
CA ASN A 190 -21.52 -5.08 -5.10
C ASN A 190 -22.30 -5.44 -3.82
N LEU A 191 -21.55 -5.81 -2.77
CA LEU A 191 -22.13 -6.26 -1.49
C LEU A 191 -23.08 -5.23 -0.86
N SER A 192 -22.83 -3.94 -1.10
CA SER A 192 -23.69 -2.85 -0.62
C SER A 192 -25.11 -2.97 -1.19
N GLU A 193 -25.27 -3.20 -2.48
CA GLU A 193 -26.60 -3.41 -3.10
C GLU A 193 -27.27 -4.68 -2.58
N LYS A 194 -26.53 -5.78 -2.43
CA LYS A 194 -27.05 -7.03 -1.86
C LYS A 194 -27.57 -6.81 -0.44
N THR A 195 -26.80 -6.09 0.39
CA THR A 195 -27.18 -5.78 1.77
C THR A 195 -28.41 -4.89 1.82
N ASN A 196 -28.46 -3.84 1.01
CA ASN A 196 -29.62 -2.93 0.92
C ASN A 196 -30.89 -3.67 0.47
N ALA A 197 -30.78 -4.63 -0.45
CA ALA A 197 -31.90 -5.45 -0.88
C ALA A 197 -32.46 -6.32 0.27
N VAL A 198 -31.59 -6.88 1.12
CA VAL A 198 -32.01 -7.68 2.30
C VAL A 198 -32.67 -6.81 3.37
N ILE A 199 -32.14 -5.60 3.59
CA ILE A 199 -32.68 -4.67 4.61
C ILE A 199 -34.00 -4.03 4.18
N LYS A 200 -34.26 -3.93 2.87
CA LYS A 200 -35.44 -3.33 2.31
C LYS A 200 -36.70 -4.08 2.79
N GLY A 201 -37.58 -3.36 3.51
CA GLY A 201 -38.82 -3.92 4.05
C GLY A 201 -38.71 -4.44 5.49
N VAL A 202 -37.54 -4.44 6.11
CA VAL A 202 -37.42 -4.75 7.54
C VAL A 202 -37.85 -3.56 8.38
N HIS A 203 -38.66 -3.82 9.41
CA HIS A 203 -39.19 -2.78 10.30
C HIS A 203 -38.04 -2.05 11.02
N LYS A 204 -38.12 -0.72 11.11
CA LYS A 204 -37.05 0.15 11.67
C LYS A 204 -36.62 -0.26 13.08
N ASP A 205 -37.56 -0.66 13.96
CA ASP A 205 -37.25 -1.08 15.33
C ASP A 205 -36.43 -2.38 15.37
N ILE A 206 -36.66 -3.29 14.44
CA ILE A 206 -35.87 -4.52 14.31
C ILE A 206 -34.43 -4.17 13.89
N LEU A 207 -34.29 -3.28 12.90
CA LEU A 207 -33.00 -2.80 12.45
C LEU A 207 -32.21 -2.13 13.58
N LEU A 208 -32.85 -1.25 14.36
CA LEU A 208 -32.21 -0.55 15.48
C LEU A 208 -31.73 -1.53 16.57
N ARG A 209 -32.56 -2.49 16.96
CA ARG A 209 -32.21 -3.49 17.98
C ARG A 209 -31.09 -4.40 17.49
N THR A 210 -31.17 -4.85 16.24
CA THR A 210 -30.12 -5.69 15.62
C THR A 210 -28.80 -4.94 15.53
N SER A 211 -28.83 -3.69 15.09
CA SER A 211 -27.61 -2.84 15.03
C SER A 211 -26.98 -2.65 16.41
N ALA A 212 -27.78 -2.34 17.44
CA ALA A 212 -27.27 -2.18 18.80
C ALA A 212 -26.63 -3.48 19.34
N PHE A 213 -27.26 -4.63 19.06
CA PHE A 213 -26.72 -5.94 19.43
C PHE A 213 -25.41 -6.25 18.70
N LEU A 214 -25.35 -6.02 17.39
CA LEU A 214 -24.15 -6.24 16.56
C LEU A 214 -23.00 -5.34 17.01
N LEU A 215 -23.26 -4.05 17.27
CA LEU A 215 -22.25 -3.12 17.78
C LEU A 215 -21.64 -3.58 19.11
N LEU A 216 -22.47 -4.06 20.03
CA LEU A 216 -21.98 -4.59 21.31
C LEU A 216 -21.18 -5.88 21.12
N LYS A 217 -21.63 -6.78 20.24
CA LYS A 217 -20.93 -8.01 19.90
C LYS A 217 -19.57 -7.72 19.25
N ASP A 218 -19.54 -6.81 18.29
CA ASP A 218 -18.33 -6.35 17.60
C ASP A 218 -17.33 -5.72 18.59
N SER A 219 -17.85 -4.86 19.48
CA SER A 219 -17.03 -4.26 20.52
C SER A 219 -16.38 -5.31 21.41
N LYS A 220 -17.17 -6.29 21.94
CA LYS A 220 -16.62 -7.38 22.77
C LYS A 220 -15.60 -8.23 22.00
N ALA A 221 -15.90 -8.62 20.76
CA ALA A 221 -15.01 -9.38 19.92
C ALA A 221 -13.67 -8.65 19.67
N SER A 222 -13.74 -7.33 19.48
CA SER A 222 -12.56 -6.50 19.29
C SER A 222 -11.61 -6.50 20.49
N PHE A 223 -12.11 -6.60 21.73
CA PHE A 223 -11.28 -6.77 22.93
C PHE A 223 -10.78 -8.21 23.07
N THR A 224 -11.63 -9.19 22.80
CA THR A 224 -11.25 -10.61 22.89
C THR A 224 -10.11 -10.97 21.94
N ILE A 225 -10.08 -10.38 20.74
CA ILE A 225 -8.97 -10.56 19.77
C ILE A 225 -7.64 -10.08 20.37
N GLU A 226 -7.66 -9.03 21.19
CA GLU A 226 -6.46 -8.51 21.89
C GLU A 226 -6.19 -9.26 23.22
N GLY A 227 -6.86 -10.38 23.48
CA GLY A 227 -6.71 -11.14 24.73
C GLY A 227 -7.33 -10.50 25.95
N GLU A 228 -8.18 -9.46 25.79
CA GLU A 228 -8.82 -8.75 26.89
C GLU A 228 -10.27 -9.17 27.09
N THR A 229 -10.70 -9.20 28.36
CA THR A 229 -12.13 -9.31 28.73
C THR A 229 -12.62 -7.96 29.23
N PRO A 230 -13.35 -7.17 28.40
CA PRO A 230 -13.77 -5.85 28.80
C PRO A 230 -14.88 -5.88 29.84
N THR A 231 -14.90 -4.91 30.75
CA THR A 231 -16.10 -4.62 31.54
C THR A 231 -17.27 -4.23 30.64
N GLN A 232 -18.51 -4.42 31.09
CA GLN A 232 -19.68 -4.09 30.29
C GLN A 232 -19.71 -2.62 29.89
N ASN A 233 -19.32 -1.72 30.80
CA ASN A 233 -19.25 -0.27 30.51
C ASN A 233 -18.20 0.05 29.44
N ARG A 234 -17.06 -0.62 29.45
CA ARG A 234 -16.01 -0.45 28.44
C ARG A 234 -16.48 -0.94 27.07
N ALA A 235 -17.11 -2.10 27.02
CA ALA A 235 -17.70 -2.63 25.78
C ALA A 235 -18.78 -1.71 25.20
N ILE A 236 -19.67 -1.17 26.05
CA ILE A 236 -20.72 -0.22 25.62
C ILE A 236 -20.10 1.09 25.10
N ARG A 237 -19.09 1.63 25.80
CA ARG A 237 -18.38 2.85 25.38
C ARG A 237 -17.73 2.70 24.01
N TRP A 238 -17.04 1.58 23.77
CA TRP A 238 -16.44 1.28 22.48
C TRP A 238 -17.46 1.01 21.39
N GLY A 239 -18.53 0.26 21.69
CA GLY A 239 -19.65 0.05 20.78
C GLY A 239 -20.32 1.35 20.34
N LYS A 240 -20.48 2.32 21.25
CA LYS A 240 -20.95 3.67 20.90
C LYS A 240 -20.00 4.40 19.94
N ALA A 241 -18.69 4.26 20.15
CA ALA A 241 -17.71 4.86 19.23
C ALA A 241 -17.81 4.23 17.83
N ILE A 242 -17.90 2.90 17.72
CA ILE A 242 -18.13 2.20 16.44
C ILE A 242 -19.44 2.66 15.79
N GLY A 243 -20.53 2.80 16.55
CA GLY A 243 -21.81 3.29 16.03
C GLY A 243 -21.80 4.73 15.50
N GLN A 244 -20.77 5.50 15.83
CA GLN A 244 -20.53 6.85 15.30
C GLN A 244 -19.51 6.90 14.17
N ALA A 245 -19.07 5.74 13.69
CA ALA A 245 -18.11 5.65 12.58
C ALA A 245 -18.64 6.40 11.34
N GLY A 246 -17.77 7.11 10.65
CA GLY A 246 -18.13 7.93 9.49
C GLY A 246 -18.71 9.32 9.81
N SER A 247 -19.16 9.59 11.04
CA SER A 247 -19.81 10.86 11.40
C SER A 247 -18.82 12.03 11.61
N LYS A 248 -17.57 11.73 11.95
CA LYS A 248 -16.53 12.71 12.19
C LYS A 248 -15.50 12.74 11.07
N LEU A 249 -14.72 13.82 11.01
CA LEU A 249 -13.54 13.87 10.16
C LEU A 249 -12.45 12.97 10.77
N LEU A 250 -11.81 12.16 9.93
CA LEU A 250 -10.63 11.41 10.34
C LEU A 250 -9.44 12.38 10.46
N SER A 251 -8.94 12.58 11.68
CA SER A 251 -7.84 13.48 12.01
C SER A 251 -6.95 12.89 13.11
N LYS A 252 -5.81 13.50 13.37
CA LYS A 252 -4.93 13.10 14.48
C LYS A 252 -5.67 13.17 15.82
N GLU A 253 -6.44 14.22 16.04
CA GLU A 253 -7.24 14.43 17.26
C GLU A 253 -8.27 13.33 17.44
N GLU A 254 -8.91 12.89 16.33
CA GLU A 254 -9.87 11.78 16.38
C GLU A 254 -9.16 10.45 16.69
N LEU A 255 -7.99 10.19 16.13
CA LEU A 255 -7.20 8.99 16.47
C LEU A 255 -6.80 8.99 17.96
N LEU A 256 -6.36 10.13 18.49
CA LEU A 256 -6.04 10.29 19.92
C LEU A 256 -7.29 10.09 20.81
N ARG A 257 -8.42 10.65 20.41
CA ARG A 257 -9.70 10.45 21.10
C ARG A 257 -10.11 8.97 21.11
N LEU A 258 -9.94 8.28 20.00
CA LEU A 258 -10.24 6.83 19.89
C LEU A 258 -9.34 6.04 20.83
N GLN A 259 -8.05 6.36 20.92
CA GLN A 259 -7.14 5.73 21.87
C GLN A 259 -7.65 5.91 23.31
N GLN A 260 -8.04 7.13 23.71
CA GLN A 260 -8.61 7.39 25.03
C GLN A 260 -9.90 6.61 25.32
N VAL A 261 -10.72 6.38 24.29
CA VAL A 261 -11.96 5.60 24.44
C VAL A 261 -11.67 4.10 24.64
N VAL A 262 -10.64 3.60 23.96
CA VAL A 262 -10.24 2.19 23.99
C VAL A 262 -9.51 1.84 25.30
N ILE A 263 -8.58 2.69 25.72
CA ILE A 263 -7.76 2.46 26.92
C ILE A 263 -8.57 2.73 28.19
N GLU A 264 -8.54 1.78 29.13
CA GLU A 264 -9.29 1.91 30.38
C GLU A 264 -8.54 2.76 31.40
N ASN A 265 -7.23 2.52 31.52
CA ASN A 265 -6.40 3.17 32.53
C ASN A 265 -5.16 3.78 31.89
N SER A 266 -5.24 5.08 31.63
CA SER A 266 -4.12 5.84 31.08
C SER A 266 -2.91 6.02 32.00
N ARG A 267 -2.99 5.54 33.26
CA ARG A 267 -1.84 5.57 34.17
C ARG A 267 -0.73 4.59 33.80
N PHE A 268 -1.06 3.53 33.07
CA PHE A 268 -0.12 2.48 32.69
C PHE A 268 0.20 2.46 31.19
N VAL A 269 -0.43 3.32 30.39
CA VAL A 269 -0.24 3.37 28.96
C VAL A 269 0.06 4.82 28.56
N THR A 270 1.17 5.02 27.87
CA THR A 270 1.50 6.32 27.27
C THR A 270 0.47 6.68 26.20
N MET A 271 -0.20 7.81 26.38
CA MET A 271 -1.18 8.32 25.43
C MET A 271 -0.49 9.13 24.35
N GLY A 272 -1.02 9.02 23.14
CA GLY A 272 -0.42 9.66 21.95
C GLY A 272 0.49 8.71 21.18
N PHE A 273 1.16 9.26 20.17
CA PHE A 273 2.13 8.48 19.41
C PHE A 273 3.29 8.07 20.30
N ARG A 274 3.73 6.83 20.14
CA ARG A 274 4.88 6.30 20.88
C ARG A 274 6.16 7.08 20.53
N THR A 275 7.07 7.13 21.46
CA THR A 275 8.36 7.82 21.37
C THR A 275 9.55 6.88 21.39
N GLU A 276 9.28 5.57 21.26
CA GLU A 276 10.28 4.50 21.30
C GLU A 276 10.03 3.51 20.17
N GLY A 277 11.03 2.67 19.91
CA GLY A 277 10.90 1.53 19.00
C GLY A 277 9.87 0.53 19.54
N ASP A 278 9.20 -0.17 18.62
CA ASP A 278 8.16 -1.13 18.96
C ASP A 278 8.11 -2.23 17.91
N PHE A 279 7.62 -3.40 18.29
CA PHE A 279 7.41 -4.54 17.41
C PHE A 279 6.18 -5.35 17.83
N VAL A 280 5.62 -6.10 16.91
CA VAL A 280 4.60 -7.09 17.17
C VAL A 280 5.26 -8.47 17.12
N GLY A 281 5.05 -9.29 18.16
CA GLY A 281 5.67 -10.61 18.28
C GLY A 281 5.77 -11.05 19.73
N GLU A 282 6.62 -12.02 19.98
CA GLU A 282 6.87 -12.59 21.31
C GLU A 282 8.28 -12.24 21.80
N HIS A 283 8.54 -12.57 23.07
CA HIS A 283 9.88 -12.59 23.63
C HIS A 283 10.28 -14.03 23.89
N ASP A 284 11.54 -14.36 23.62
CA ASP A 284 12.09 -15.65 24.00
C ASP A 284 11.98 -15.84 25.52
N ARG A 285 11.39 -16.94 25.94
CA ARG A 285 11.09 -17.21 27.37
C ARG A 285 12.34 -17.43 28.19
N SER A 286 13.45 -17.83 27.58
CA SER A 286 14.71 -18.15 28.26
C SER A 286 15.68 -16.97 28.27
N THR A 287 15.76 -16.21 27.20
CA THR A 287 16.71 -15.09 27.05
C THR A 287 16.07 -13.72 27.26
N GLY A 288 14.74 -13.60 27.14
CA GLY A 288 14.02 -12.33 27.13
C GLY A 288 14.23 -11.50 25.86
N GLU A 289 14.92 -12.04 24.86
CA GLU A 289 15.15 -11.35 23.60
C GLU A 289 13.87 -11.27 22.76
N PRO A 290 13.66 -10.14 22.03
CA PRO A 290 12.51 -9.99 21.16
C PRO A 290 12.57 -10.94 19.96
N ILE A 291 11.44 -11.59 19.66
CA ILE A 291 11.19 -12.38 18.44
C ILE A 291 10.14 -11.63 17.62
N PRO A 292 10.53 -10.65 16.80
CA PRO A 292 9.57 -9.84 16.08
C PRO A 292 8.98 -10.58 14.88
N GLU A 293 7.66 -10.62 14.77
CA GLU A 293 6.93 -10.96 13.55
C GLU A 293 6.78 -9.73 12.65
N HIS A 294 6.65 -8.55 13.26
CA HIS A 294 6.59 -7.27 12.57
C HIS A 294 7.34 -6.20 13.36
N ILE A 295 8.24 -5.48 12.68
CA ILE A 295 8.90 -4.29 13.24
C ILE A 295 8.09 -3.06 12.83
N SER A 296 7.58 -2.36 13.85
CA SER A 296 6.78 -1.16 13.68
C SER A 296 7.58 -0.02 13.04
N ALA A 297 6.91 0.97 12.46
CA ALA A 297 7.56 2.14 11.89
C ALA A 297 8.44 2.85 12.92
N ARG A 298 9.52 3.49 12.49
CA ARG A 298 10.35 4.29 13.41
C ARG A 298 9.51 5.40 14.03
N TRP A 299 9.63 5.58 15.34
CA TRP A 299 8.82 6.55 16.06
C TRP A 299 9.04 8.00 15.56
N GLN A 300 10.26 8.32 15.09
CA GLN A 300 10.58 9.65 14.53
C GLN A 300 9.79 9.98 13.26
N ASP A 301 9.34 8.96 12.54
CA ASP A 301 8.62 9.11 11.27
C ASP A 301 7.09 9.14 11.44
N LEU A 302 6.56 8.79 12.64
CA LEU A 302 5.13 8.58 12.88
C LEU A 302 4.28 9.82 12.57
N GLU A 303 4.74 11.02 12.89
CA GLU A 303 4.01 12.26 12.58
C GLU A 303 3.83 12.41 11.06
N THR A 304 4.91 12.26 10.30
CA THR A 304 4.90 12.39 8.84
C THR A 304 4.06 11.30 8.17
N LEU A 305 4.24 10.05 8.60
CA LEU A 305 3.50 8.90 8.06
C LEU A 305 2.01 9.01 8.38
N SER A 306 1.64 9.37 9.61
CA SER A 306 0.24 9.55 10.01
C SER A 306 -0.42 10.71 9.28
N ALA A 307 0.28 11.84 9.11
CA ALA A 307 -0.22 12.95 8.29
C ALA A 307 -0.44 12.52 6.84
N GLY A 308 0.49 11.77 6.25
CA GLY A 308 0.37 11.21 4.92
C GLY A 308 -0.82 10.26 4.78
N LEU A 309 -1.04 9.38 5.77
CA LEU A 309 -2.18 8.46 5.82
C LEU A 309 -3.51 9.23 5.85
N LEU A 310 -3.64 10.25 6.72
CA LEU A 310 -4.85 11.06 6.84
C LEU A 310 -5.13 11.87 5.56
N GLN A 311 -4.10 12.46 4.97
CA GLN A 311 -4.21 13.15 3.68
C GLN A 311 -4.64 12.20 2.56
N THR A 312 -4.08 10.99 2.54
CA THR A 312 -4.46 9.95 1.56
C THR A 312 -5.91 9.50 1.76
N ALA A 313 -6.38 9.32 3.00
CA ALA A 313 -7.78 9.02 3.28
C ALA A 313 -8.70 10.08 2.70
N SER A 314 -8.44 11.36 3.00
CA SER A 314 -9.20 12.49 2.45
C SER A 314 -9.17 12.57 0.92
N LEU A 315 -7.99 12.31 0.30
CA LEU A 315 -7.86 12.27 -1.16
C LEU A 315 -8.76 11.18 -1.75
N LEU A 316 -8.72 9.96 -1.22
CA LEU A 316 -9.46 8.81 -1.74
C LEU A 316 -10.98 8.97 -1.55
N GLU A 317 -11.44 9.59 -0.45
CA GLU A 317 -12.83 9.97 -0.24
C GLU A 317 -13.29 10.98 -1.31
N ASN A 318 -12.50 12.02 -1.57
CA ASN A 318 -12.83 13.09 -2.51
C ASN A 318 -12.88 12.64 -3.98
N VAL A 319 -12.09 11.62 -4.35
CA VAL A 319 -12.08 11.07 -5.72
C VAL A 319 -13.00 9.87 -5.89
N GLN A 320 -13.75 9.53 -4.86
CA GLN A 320 -14.65 8.37 -4.84
C GLN A 320 -13.95 7.06 -5.23
N PHE A 321 -12.72 6.87 -4.71
CA PHE A 321 -12.03 5.60 -4.85
C PHE A 321 -12.87 4.47 -4.23
N HIS A 322 -12.66 3.21 -4.65
CA HIS A 322 -13.50 2.12 -4.16
C HIS A 322 -13.47 2.00 -2.62
N PRO A 323 -14.63 2.05 -1.92
CA PRO A 323 -14.69 2.16 -0.45
C PRO A 323 -13.94 1.05 0.29
N VAL A 324 -14.09 -0.21 -0.16
CA VAL A 324 -13.41 -1.36 0.46
C VAL A 324 -11.89 -1.26 0.29
N LEU A 325 -11.42 -0.82 -0.88
CA LEU A 325 -9.98 -0.62 -1.11
C LEU A 325 -9.43 0.55 -0.28
N THR A 326 -10.21 1.62 -0.13
CA THR A 326 -9.85 2.75 0.75
C THR A 326 -9.74 2.27 2.19
N ALA A 327 -10.75 1.56 2.69
CA ALA A 327 -10.76 1.02 4.04
C ALA A 327 -9.57 0.09 4.28
N ALA A 328 -9.30 -0.82 3.36
CA ALA A 328 -8.16 -1.74 3.44
C ALA A 328 -6.82 -0.99 3.49
N LYS A 329 -6.59 -0.01 2.59
CA LYS A 329 -5.35 0.77 2.55
C LYS A 329 -5.10 1.54 3.84
N ILE A 330 -6.10 2.28 4.29
CA ILE A 330 -5.95 3.19 5.43
C ILE A 330 -5.88 2.41 6.74
N ALA A 331 -6.79 1.46 6.95
CA ALA A 331 -6.80 0.67 8.17
C ALA A 331 -5.56 -0.22 8.30
N PHE A 332 -5.17 -0.94 7.23
CA PHE A 332 -3.95 -1.75 7.24
C PHE A 332 -2.70 -0.87 7.39
N GLY A 333 -2.61 0.26 6.68
CA GLY A 333 -1.50 1.19 6.82
C GLY A 333 -1.34 1.71 8.24
N PHE A 334 -2.45 2.02 8.92
CA PHE A 334 -2.43 2.44 10.31
C PHE A 334 -1.86 1.35 11.23
N VAL A 335 -2.38 0.11 11.15
CA VAL A 335 -1.90 -0.98 12.02
C VAL A 335 -0.47 -1.41 11.67
N PHE A 336 -0.07 -1.28 10.40
CA PHE A 336 1.30 -1.57 9.96
C PHE A 336 2.32 -0.56 10.52
N MET A 337 1.96 0.73 10.59
CA MET A 337 2.79 1.75 11.23
C MET A 337 2.88 1.56 12.75
N HIS A 338 1.82 1.04 13.35
CA HIS A 338 1.68 0.80 14.80
C HIS A 338 2.01 2.06 15.63
N PRO A 339 1.22 3.15 15.46
CA PRO A 339 1.64 4.46 15.98
C PRO A 339 1.50 4.62 17.52
N PHE A 340 0.67 3.83 18.18
CA PHE A 340 0.41 3.90 19.61
C PHE A 340 1.12 2.78 20.37
N VAL A 341 1.33 2.96 21.66
CA VAL A 341 1.80 1.90 22.56
C VAL A 341 0.73 0.82 22.74
N ASP A 342 -0.56 1.20 22.78
CA ASP A 342 -1.70 0.27 22.84
C ASP A 342 -2.92 0.87 22.13
N GLY A 343 -3.82 0.00 21.68
CA GLY A 343 -5.07 0.35 21.01
C GLY A 343 -5.04 0.27 19.49
N ASN A 344 -3.90 -0.03 18.87
CA ASN A 344 -3.74 -0.03 17.41
C ASN A 344 -4.70 -1.01 16.72
N GLY A 345 -4.80 -2.25 17.20
CA GLY A 345 -5.67 -3.26 16.59
C GLY A 345 -7.16 -2.89 16.67
N ARG A 346 -7.61 -2.32 17.80
CA ARG A 346 -9.00 -1.87 17.97
C ARG A 346 -9.31 -0.67 17.08
N ILE A 347 -8.40 0.30 16.99
CA ILE A 347 -8.56 1.47 16.11
C ILE A 347 -8.49 1.05 14.64
N HIS A 348 -7.64 0.11 14.27
CA HIS A 348 -7.61 -0.47 12.93
C HIS A 348 -9.00 -0.98 12.50
N ARG A 349 -9.66 -1.79 13.35
CA ARG A 349 -11.02 -2.29 13.08
C ARG A 349 -12.05 -1.17 13.00
N TYR A 350 -11.94 -0.15 13.87
CA TYR A 350 -12.78 1.04 13.78
C TYR A 350 -12.60 1.79 12.46
N LEU A 351 -11.37 1.93 11.96
CA LEU A 351 -11.09 2.63 10.70
C LEU A 351 -11.77 1.97 9.50
N ILE A 352 -11.92 0.64 9.51
CA ILE A 352 -12.68 -0.08 8.48
C ILE A 352 -14.13 0.40 8.50
N HIS A 353 -14.79 0.36 9.65
CA HIS A 353 -16.16 0.85 9.80
C HIS A 353 -16.29 2.32 9.42
N HIS A 354 -15.35 3.15 9.85
CA HIS A 354 -15.35 4.58 9.61
C HIS A 354 -15.34 4.91 8.12
N LEU A 355 -14.41 4.32 7.38
CA LEU A 355 -14.25 4.62 5.95
C LEU A 355 -15.38 4.04 5.11
N LEU A 356 -15.85 2.84 5.41
CA LEU A 356 -17.03 2.28 4.73
C LEU A 356 -18.26 3.15 4.96
N ALA A 357 -18.55 3.53 6.20
CA ALA A 357 -19.69 4.41 6.52
C ALA A 357 -19.53 5.81 5.88
N LYS A 358 -18.32 6.38 5.91
CA LYS A 358 -18.03 7.70 5.33
C LYS A 358 -18.25 7.74 3.82
N MET A 359 -17.96 6.64 3.15
CA MET A 359 -18.09 6.48 1.69
C MET A 359 -19.45 5.86 1.27
N ASN A 360 -20.41 5.73 2.21
CA ASN A 360 -21.76 5.21 1.97
C ASN A 360 -21.78 3.78 1.39
N TYR A 361 -20.94 2.90 1.91
CA TYR A 361 -20.82 1.51 1.49
C TYR A 361 -21.57 0.56 2.42
#